data_dfe35298b342c58b8f15c6b822cc17f1
#
_entry.id   dfe35298b342c58b8f15c6b822cc17f1
#
_cell.length_a   1.000
_cell.length_b   1.000
_cell.length_c   1.000
_cell.angle_alpha   90.00
_cell.angle_beta   90.00
_cell.angle_gamma   90.00
#
_symmetry.space_group_name_H-M   'P 1'
#
loop_
_entity.id
_entity.type
_entity.pdbx_description
1 polymer ?
#
loop_
_entity_poly.entity_id
_entity_poly.type
_entity_poly.pdbx_seq_one_letter_code
_entity_poly.pdbx_strand_id
1 'polypeptide(L)'
;DSGTTGFSKGVMLTGNNLAGNVMYGIELGVLYRGERELCFLPLAHAYSCAFNFLVPMAVGAHVYLLGKVPSPKILLKAFEEVKPNLILTVPLILEKIYKKMILPQLSKTTMKVALNIPLLDSRIYAQIRKKLVDAFGGRFREVIVGGAAMNEEVTNFLYKIKFPFTIGYGMTECGPLISYDHNDEYVPGSCGQILKGIMKVRIDSEDPYNKVGEIQVSGENVMKGYYKNEEATKAVLD
;
A
#
# COMPACT_ATOMS: atom_id res chain seq x y z
N ASP A 1 -9.18 14.94 -5.41
CA ASP A 1 -7.74 14.81 -5.22
C ASP A 1 -7.17 16.01 -4.50
N SER A 2 -6.30 15.77 -3.54
CA SER A 2 -5.61 16.82 -2.77
C SER A 2 -4.32 17.31 -3.42
N GLY A 3 -3.99 16.88 -4.63
CA GLY A 3 -2.83 17.23 -5.48
C GLY A 3 -1.63 17.86 -4.78
N THR A 4 -0.43 17.48 -5.15
CA THR A 4 0.82 18.06 -4.57
C THR A 4 1.15 19.45 -5.11
N THR A 5 0.45 19.93 -6.14
CA THR A 5 0.85 21.10 -6.94
C THR A 5 -0.22 22.18 -7.06
N GLY A 6 -1.14 22.35 -6.12
CA GLY A 6 -2.11 23.43 -6.21
C GLY A 6 -3.50 23.14 -5.68
N PHE A 7 -4.51 23.73 -6.30
CA PHE A 7 -5.91 23.57 -5.89
C PHE A 7 -6.39 22.13 -6.07
N SER A 8 -7.17 21.65 -5.10
CA SER A 8 -7.82 20.36 -5.14
C SER A 8 -8.70 20.23 -6.40
N LYS A 9 -8.52 19.15 -7.16
CA LYS A 9 -9.27 18.84 -8.37
C LYS A 9 -10.26 17.72 -8.12
N GLY A 10 -11.49 17.87 -8.57
CA GLY A 10 -12.52 16.84 -8.49
C GLY A 10 -12.32 15.79 -9.58
N VAL A 11 -11.78 14.63 -9.25
CA VAL A 11 -11.60 13.53 -10.19
C VAL A 11 -12.93 12.81 -10.42
N MET A 12 -13.37 12.70 -11.68
CA MET A 12 -14.59 12.00 -12.04
C MET A 12 -14.29 10.53 -12.36
N LEU A 13 -14.64 9.64 -11.44
CA LEU A 13 -14.55 8.20 -11.62
C LEU A 13 -15.92 7.61 -11.98
N THR A 14 -15.94 6.72 -12.95
CA THR A 14 -17.12 5.93 -13.31
C THR A 14 -17.18 4.64 -12.51
N GLY A 15 -18.34 3.96 -12.56
CA GLY A 15 -18.46 2.61 -11.99
C GLY A 15 -17.44 1.62 -12.58
N ASN A 16 -17.15 1.71 -13.89
CA ASN A 16 -16.13 0.87 -14.52
C ASN A 16 -14.73 1.12 -14.02
N ASN A 17 -14.35 2.38 -13.74
CA ASN A 17 -13.03 2.70 -13.20
C ASN A 17 -12.79 2.01 -11.85
N LEU A 18 -13.82 1.98 -10.99
CA LEU A 18 -13.77 1.31 -9.70
C LEU A 18 -13.89 -0.21 -9.85
N ALA A 19 -14.77 -0.70 -10.72
CA ALA A 19 -14.98 -2.13 -10.94
C ALA A 19 -13.71 -2.83 -11.46
N GLY A 20 -12.94 -2.20 -12.35
CA GLY A 20 -11.66 -2.73 -12.82
C GLY A 20 -10.68 -2.98 -11.67
N ASN A 21 -10.56 -2.04 -10.73
CA ASN A 21 -9.73 -2.22 -9.53
C ASN A 21 -10.25 -3.36 -8.62
N VAL A 22 -11.57 -3.45 -8.45
CA VAL A 22 -12.20 -4.49 -7.62
C VAL A 22 -11.98 -5.87 -8.23
N MET A 23 -12.24 -6.02 -9.53
CA MET A 23 -12.03 -7.29 -10.23
C MET A 23 -10.57 -7.74 -10.15
N TYR A 24 -9.63 -6.81 -10.35
CA TYR A 24 -8.21 -7.12 -10.21
C TYR A 24 -7.84 -7.57 -8.79
N GLY A 25 -8.35 -6.89 -7.76
CA GLY A 25 -8.14 -7.31 -6.37
C GLY A 25 -8.70 -8.71 -6.06
N ILE A 26 -9.83 -9.07 -6.69
CA ILE A 26 -10.40 -10.43 -6.59
C ILE A 26 -9.52 -11.46 -7.29
N GLU A 27 -9.08 -11.18 -8.52
CA GLU A 27 -8.24 -12.08 -9.31
C GLU A 27 -6.88 -12.33 -8.65
N LEU A 28 -6.28 -11.31 -8.05
CA LEU A 28 -5.05 -11.45 -7.27
C LEU A 28 -5.23 -12.23 -5.96
N GLY A 29 -6.45 -12.41 -5.48
CA GLY A 29 -6.69 -13.10 -4.23
C GLY A 29 -6.14 -12.37 -3.00
N VAL A 30 -6.19 -11.03 -3.02
CA VAL A 30 -5.70 -10.22 -1.89
C VAL A 30 -6.52 -10.48 -0.61
N LEU A 31 -7.81 -10.82 -0.77
CA LEU A 31 -8.73 -11.13 0.33
C LEU A 31 -9.75 -12.19 -0.09
N TYR A 32 -10.17 -13.04 0.84
CA TYR A 32 -11.10 -14.14 0.57
C TYR A 32 -12.35 -14.04 1.46
N ARG A 33 -13.39 -14.80 1.07
CA ARG A 33 -14.65 -14.88 1.79
C ARG A 33 -14.44 -15.26 3.26
N GLY A 34 -15.08 -14.51 4.17
CA GLY A 34 -15.01 -14.75 5.61
C GLY A 34 -13.73 -14.26 6.28
N GLU A 35 -12.76 -13.77 5.53
CA GLU A 35 -11.58 -13.13 6.08
C GLU A 35 -11.90 -11.76 6.70
N ARG A 36 -10.96 -11.21 7.44
CA ARG A 36 -11.12 -9.97 8.20
C ARG A 36 -10.19 -8.91 7.69
N GLU A 37 -10.70 -7.70 7.62
CA GLU A 37 -9.93 -6.51 7.31
C GLU A 37 -10.26 -5.39 8.31
N LEU A 38 -9.25 -4.65 8.76
CA LEU A 38 -9.41 -3.46 9.60
C LEU A 38 -9.25 -2.22 8.73
N CYS A 39 -10.36 -1.50 8.51
CA CYS A 39 -10.37 -0.23 7.82
C CYS A 39 -10.11 0.92 8.79
N PHE A 40 -8.97 1.57 8.67
CA PHE A 40 -8.57 2.75 9.44
C PHE A 40 -8.12 3.92 8.55
N LEU A 41 -8.11 3.72 7.24
CA LEU A 41 -7.90 4.78 6.25
C LEU A 41 -9.25 5.43 5.90
N PRO A 42 -9.26 6.73 5.51
CA PRO A 42 -10.49 7.41 5.14
C PRO A 42 -11.14 6.78 3.90
N LEU A 43 -12.37 6.31 4.00
CA LEU A 43 -13.13 5.72 2.88
C LEU A 43 -13.41 6.71 1.74
N ALA A 44 -13.27 8.02 1.98
CA ALA A 44 -13.36 9.04 0.95
C ALA A 44 -12.18 9.03 -0.05
N HIS A 45 -11.06 8.39 0.30
CA HIS A 45 -9.94 8.19 -0.62
C HIS A 45 -10.16 6.95 -1.49
N ALA A 46 -9.87 7.08 -2.80
CA ALA A 46 -10.05 6.01 -3.78
C ALA A 46 -9.37 4.69 -3.35
N TYR A 47 -8.17 4.74 -2.77
CA TYR A 47 -7.45 3.57 -2.26
C TYR A 47 -8.26 2.81 -1.19
N SER A 48 -8.75 3.50 -0.19
CA SER A 48 -9.54 2.87 0.87
C SER A 48 -10.94 2.48 0.38
N CYS A 49 -11.57 3.29 -0.48
CA CYS A 49 -12.85 2.96 -1.09
C CYS A 49 -12.78 1.64 -1.85
N ALA A 50 -11.81 1.49 -2.74
CA ALA A 50 -11.68 0.27 -3.55
C ALA A 50 -11.29 -0.95 -2.70
N PHE A 51 -10.25 -0.85 -1.90
CA PHE A 51 -9.61 -2.02 -1.29
C PHE A 51 -9.99 -2.28 0.18
N ASN A 52 -10.42 -1.27 0.98
CA ASN A 52 -10.98 -1.50 2.32
C ASN A 52 -12.50 -1.65 2.33
N PHE A 53 -13.21 -1.39 1.21
CA PHE A 53 -14.65 -1.45 1.18
C PHE A 53 -15.20 -2.29 0.02
N LEU A 54 -14.93 -1.90 -1.24
CA LEU A 54 -15.54 -2.58 -2.37
C LEU A 54 -15.03 -4.01 -2.57
N VAL A 55 -13.72 -4.25 -2.52
CA VAL A 55 -13.14 -5.61 -2.63
C VAL A 55 -13.64 -6.52 -1.50
N PRO A 56 -13.54 -6.15 -0.21
CA PRO A 56 -14.08 -6.97 0.87
C PRO A 56 -15.56 -7.30 0.71
N MET A 57 -16.38 -6.33 0.30
CA MET A 57 -17.81 -6.58 0.05
C MET A 57 -18.04 -7.56 -1.10
N ALA A 58 -17.28 -7.41 -2.19
CA ALA A 58 -17.42 -8.25 -3.37
C ALA A 58 -17.03 -9.72 -3.08
N VAL A 59 -16.02 -9.96 -2.25
CA VAL A 59 -15.59 -11.33 -1.87
C VAL A 59 -16.36 -11.90 -0.68
N GLY A 60 -17.13 -11.08 0.07
CA GLY A 60 -17.84 -11.49 1.29
C GLY A 60 -16.91 -11.61 2.50
N ALA A 61 -15.96 -10.70 2.64
CA ALA A 61 -15.10 -10.56 3.81
C ALA A 61 -15.75 -9.68 4.89
N HIS A 62 -15.20 -9.71 6.11
CA HIS A 62 -15.64 -8.88 7.23
C HIS A 62 -14.80 -7.63 7.34
N VAL A 63 -15.43 -6.45 7.22
CA VAL A 63 -14.78 -5.16 7.39
C VAL A 63 -15.06 -4.61 8.78
N TYR A 64 -14.01 -4.32 9.53
CA TYR A 64 -14.05 -3.66 10.83
C TYR A 64 -13.64 -2.21 10.67
N LEU A 65 -14.56 -1.28 10.93
CA LEU A 65 -14.28 0.15 10.82
C LEU A 65 -13.69 0.67 12.13
N LEU A 66 -12.52 1.31 12.05
CA LEU A 66 -11.92 1.99 13.18
C LEU A 66 -12.63 3.34 13.41
N GLY A 67 -13.53 3.42 14.37
CA GLY A 67 -14.29 4.64 14.69
C GLY A 67 -13.49 5.72 15.42
N LYS A 68 -12.15 5.72 15.33
CA LYS A 68 -11.23 6.63 16.04
C LYS A 68 -10.12 7.09 15.12
N VAL A 69 -9.52 8.25 15.42
CA VAL A 69 -8.32 8.73 14.72
C VAL A 69 -7.17 7.73 14.94
N PRO A 70 -6.56 7.22 13.87
CA PRO A 70 -5.52 6.21 13.98
C PRO A 70 -4.26 6.77 14.63
N SER A 71 -3.86 6.19 15.76
CA SER A 71 -2.55 6.37 16.36
C SER A 71 -1.88 5.01 16.53
N PRO A 72 -0.55 4.91 16.65
CA PRO A 72 0.11 3.62 16.82
C PRO A 72 -0.46 2.78 17.98
N LYS A 73 -0.82 3.42 19.09
CA LYS A 73 -1.40 2.73 20.25
C LYS A 73 -2.79 2.16 19.95
N ILE A 74 -3.65 2.96 19.30
CA ILE A 74 -5.01 2.56 18.94
C ILE A 74 -4.98 1.46 17.89
N LEU A 75 -4.12 1.61 16.86
CA LEU A 75 -3.98 0.63 15.80
C LEU A 75 -3.48 -0.73 16.31
N LEU A 76 -2.42 -0.75 17.13
CA LEU A 76 -1.90 -2.00 17.66
C LEU A 76 -2.95 -2.75 18.49
N LYS A 77 -3.75 -2.03 19.28
CA LYS A 77 -4.88 -2.64 20.00
C LYS A 77 -5.95 -3.19 19.06
N ALA A 78 -6.31 -2.43 18.03
CA ALA A 78 -7.30 -2.86 17.04
C ALA A 78 -6.81 -4.08 16.23
N PHE A 79 -5.53 -4.14 15.87
CA PHE A 79 -4.93 -5.31 15.22
C PHE A 79 -4.98 -6.56 16.10
N GLU A 80 -4.70 -6.41 17.40
CA GLU A 80 -4.80 -7.51 18.36
C GLU A 80 -6.22 -8.05 18.48
N GLU A 81 -7.22 -7.17 18.47
CA GLU A 81 -8.64 -7.53 18.59
C GLU A 81 -9.19 -8.14 17.29
N VAL A 82 -8.93 -7.51 16.14
CA VAL A 82 -9.47 -7.90 14.84
C VAL A 82 -8.70 -9.05 14.22
N LYS A 83 -7.37 -9.07 14.33
CA LYS A 83 -6.46 -10.02 13.68
C LYS A 83 -6.74 -10.09 12.18
N PRO A 84 -6.52 -9.02 11.43
CA PRO A 84 -6.85 -8.94 10.01
C PRO A 84 -6.03 -9.95 9.19
N ASN A 85 -6.57 -10.34 8.03
CA ASN A 85 -5.89 -11.22 7.07
C ASN A 85 -5.13 -10.42 6.00
N LEU A 86 -5.56 -9.18 5.76
CA LEU A 86 -4.92 -8.18 4.91
C LEU A 86 -4.84 -6.87 5.67
N ILE A 87 -3.76 -6.12 5.48
CA ILE A 87 -3.60 -4.79 6.07
C ILE A 87 -3.24 -3.80 4.97
N LEU A 88 -4.09 -2.81 4.77
CA LEU A 88 -3.83 -1.68 3.88
C LEU A 88 -3.40 -0.48 4.71
N THR A 89 -2.29 0.14 4.34
CA THR A 89 -1.73 1.26 5.11
C THR A 89 -1.06 2.30 4.21
N VAL A 90 -0.62 3.38 4.84
CA VAL A 90 0.20 4.42 4.21
C VAL A 90 1.57 4.48 4.90
N PRO A 91 2.62 4.95 4.22
CA PRO A 91 3.99 4.99 4.74
C PRO A 91 4.09 5.59 6.14
N LEU A 92 3.44 6.74 6.35
CA LEU A 92 3.47 7.47 7.62
C LEU A 92 3.09 6.62 8.84
N ILE A 93 2.10 5.74 8.69
CA ILE A 93 1.63 4.88 9.80
C ILE A 93 2.64 3.78 10.08
N LEU A 94 3.11 3.08 9.04
CA LEU A 94 4.08 2.00 9.18
C LEU A 94 5.42 2.53 9.73
N GLU A 95 5.88 3.67 9.25
CA GLU A 95 7.09 4.34 9.74
C GLU A 95 6.97 4.79 11.20
N LYS A 96 5.80 5.27 11.63
CA LYS A 96 5.56 5.60 13.05
C LYS A 96 5.61 4.36 13.94
N ILE A 97 5.06 3.24 13.47
CA ILE A 97 5.13 1.96 14.19
C ILE A 97 6.59 1.49 14.25
N TYR A 98 7.32 1.53 13.13
CA TYR A 98 8.75 1.23 13.07
C TYR A 98 9.56 2.06 14.07
N LYS A 99 9.41 3.39 14.03
CA LYS A 99 10.10 4.31 14.94
C LYS A 99 9.78 4.04 16.40
N LYS A 100 8.55 3.64 16.71
CA LYS A 100 8.13 3.36 18.09
C LYS A 100 8.59 2.00 18.60
N MET A 101 8.53 0.96 17.80
CA MET A 101 8.74 -0.42 18.23
C MET A 101 10.15 -0.94 17.94
N ILE A 102 10.74 -0.53 16.82
CA ILE A 102 11.96 -1.15 16.27
C ILE A 102 13.18 -0.29 16.55
N LEU A 103 13.13 0.98 16.16
CA LEU A 103 14.27 1.88 16.24
C LEU A 103 14.89 1.97 17.64
N PRO A 104 14.13 2.04 18.77
CA PRO A 104 14.72 2.05 20.11
C PRO A 104 15.46 0.78 20.48
N GLN A 105 15.12 -0.36 19.87
CA GLN A 105 15.82 -1.62 20.09
C GLN A 105 17.12 -1.67 19.30
N LEU A 106 17.10 -1.25 18.03
CA LEU A 106 18.26 -1.21 17.15
C LEU A 106 19.32 -0.20 17.60
N SER A 107 18.89 0.88 18.26
CA SER A 107 19.79 1.95 18.72
C SER A 107 20.67 1.56 19.91
N LYS A 108 20.36 0.46 20.62
CA LYS A 108 21.14 -0.01 21.76
C LYS A 108 22.52 -0.51 21.32
N THR A 109 23.59 -0.11 22.00
CA THR A 109 24.97 -0.51 21.72
C THR A 109 25.13 -2.05 21.70
N THR A 110 24.54 -2.74 22.66
CA THR A 110 24.54 -4.21 22.72
C THR A 110 23.90 -4.85 21.49
N MET A 111 22.82 -4.26 20.98
CA MET A 111 22.14 -4.73 19.77
C MET A 111 23.01 -4.51 18.53
N LYS A 112 23.64 -3.34 18.40
CA LYS A 112 24.55 -3.05 17.28
C LYS A 112 25.74 -4.03 17.24
N VAL A 113 26.30 -4.37 18.40
CA VAL A 113 27.37 -5.38 18.48
C VAL A 113 26.84 -6.77 18.10
N ALA A 114 25.70 -7.17 18.63
CA ALA A 114 25.11 -8.48 18.36
C ALA A 114 24.74 -8.69 16.89
N LEU A 115 24.31 -7.62 16.19
CA LEU A 115 23.98 -7.66 14.75
C LEU A 115 25.22 -7.81 13.84
N ASN A 116 26.43 -7.62 14.36
CA ASN A 116 27.67 -7.85 13.62
C ASN A 116 28.23 -9.28 13.81
N ILE A 117 27.57 -10.11 14.61
CA ILE A 117 27.99 -11.49 14.84
C ILE A 117 27.21 -12.41 13.87
N PRO A 118 27.89 -13.13 12.96
CA PRO A 118 27.24 -14.07 12.05
C PRO A 118 26.38 -15.10 12.79
N LEU A 119 25.22 -15.45 12.21
CA LEU A 119 24.20 -16.34 12.77
C LEU A 119 23.38 -15.75 13.94
N LEU A 120 23.93 -14.81 14.72
CA LEU A 120 23.18 -14.13 15.76
C LEU A 120 22.27 -13.06 15.17
N ASP A 121 22.75 -12.36 14.14
CA ASP A 121 21.97 -11.36 13.39
C ASP A 121 20.68 -11.94 12.82
N SER A 122 20.75 -13.10 12.18
CA SER A 122 19.57 -13.78 11.59
C SER A 122 18.53 -14.17 12.63
N ARG A 123 18.98 -14.64 13.81
CA ARG A 123 18.08 -14.93 14.94
C ARG A 123 17.42 -13.67 15.49
N ILE A 124 18.19 -12.59 15.62
CA ILE A 124 17.67 -11.29 16.08
C ILE A 124 16.62 -10.75 15.09
N TYR A 125 16.93 -10.75 13.79
CA TYR A 125 15.98 -10.33 12.76
C TYR A 125 14.70 -11.17 12.75
N ALA A 126 14.82 -12.48 12.93
CA ALA A 126 13.65 -13.36 13.06
C ALA A 126 12.78 -13.03 14.28
N GLN A 127 13.41 -12.70 15.44
CA GLN A 127 12.68 -12.28 16.63
C GLN A 127 11.99 -10.91 16.45
N ILE A 128 12.66 -9.96 15.80
CA ILE A 128 12.09 -8.64 15.50
C ILE A 128 10.91 -8.81 14.55
N ARG A 129 11.07 -9.59 13.47
CA ARG A 129 9.97 -9.92 12.56
C ARG A 129 8.79 -10.51 13.30
N LYS A 130 9.02 -11.53 14.14
CA LYS A 130 7.95 -12.18 14.91
C LYS A 130 7.20 -11.19 15.78
N LYS A 131 7.90 -10.35 16.53
CA LYS A 131 7.28 -9.31 17.39
C LYS A 131 6.46 -8.33 16.57
N LEU A 132 6.94 -7.94 15.39
CA LEU A 132 6.24 -7.01 14.51
C LEU A 132 4.99 -7.68 13.92
N VAL A 133 5.09 -8.91 13.44
CA VAL A 133 3.96 -9.70 12.95
C VAL A 133 2.91 -9.89 14.05
N ASP A 134 3.32 -10.27 15.25
CA ASP A 134 2.40 -10.44 16.39
C ASP A 134 1.68 -9.12 16.74
N ALA A 135 2.39 -7.98 16.69
CA ALA A 135 1.83 -6.66 16.95
C ALA A 135 0.76 -6.23 15.92
N PHE A 136 0.85 -6.74 14.70
CA PHE A 136 -0.16 -6.56 13.65
C PHE A 136 -1.27 -7.64 13.67
N GLY A 137 -1.37 -8.41 14.75
CA GLY A 137 -2.42 -9.42 14.96
C GLY A 137 -2.05 -10.84 14.55
N GLY A 138 -0.89 -11.06 13.92
CA GLY A 138 -0.29 -12.37 13.67
C GLY A 138 -0.97 -13.22 12.60
N ARG A 139 -2.01 -12.74 11.90
CA ARG A 139 -2.77 -13.51 10.91
C ARG A 139 -2.68 -13.00 9.48
N PHE A 140 -2.23 -11.79 9.29
CA PHE A 140 -2.18 -11.20 7.96
C PHE A 140 -1.16 -11.92 7.05
N ARG A 141 -1.49 -11.99 5.78
CA ARG A 141 -0.57 -12.50 4.75
C ARG A 141 0.41 -11.43 4.31
N GLU A 142 -0.08 -10.22 4.17
CA GLU A 142 0.73 -9.07 3.75
C GLU A 142 0.19 -7.74 4.24
N VAL A 143 1.10 -6.76 4.25
CA VAL A 143 0.79 -5.34 4.45
C VAL A 143 1.02 -4.63 3.12
N ILE A 144 -0.02 -4.07 2.53
CA ILE A 144 0.09 -3.28 1.31
C ILE A 144 0.24 -1.81 1.69
N VAL A 145 1.31 -1.20 1.24
CA VAL A 145 1.63 0.21 1.49
C VAL A 145 1.38 1.02 0.22
N GLY A 146 0.55 2.03 0.30
CA GLY A 146 0.22 2.88 -0.86
C GLY A 146 0.06 4.35 -0.50
N GLY A 147 -0.16 5.19 -1.50
CA GLY A 147 -0.51 6.60 -1.37
C GLY A 147 0.66 7.58 -1.25
N ALA A 148 1.87 7.14 -0.98
CA ALA A 148 3.09 7.97 -0.99
C ALA A 148 4.35 7.09 -1.04
N ALA A 149 5.49 7.69 -1.37
CA ALA A 149 6.79 7.02 -1.27
C ALA A 149 7.13 6.69 0.20
N MET A 150 7.62 5.50 0.44
CA MET A 150 8.06 5.04 1.76
C MET A 150 9.54 5.38 1.98
N ASN A 151 9.90 5.67 3.23
CA ASN A 151 11.29 5.92 3.60
C ASN A 151 12.18 4.71 3.27
N GLU A 152 13.27 4.93 2.56
CA GLU A 152 14.14 3.87 2.05
C GLU A 152 14.80 3.06 3.17
N GLU A 153 15.24 3.69 4.26
CA GLU A 153 15.82 2.99 5.43
C GLU A 153 14.81 1.99 6.02
N VAL A 154 13.56 2.43 6.18
CA VAL A 154 12.48 1.58 6.72
C VAL A 154 12.16 0.44 5.76
N THR A 155 12.06 0.74 4.47
CA THR A 155 11.81 -0.25 3.41
C THR A 155 12.88 -1.33 3.40
N ASN A 156 14.15 -0.93 3.36
CA ASN A 156 15.29 -1.84 3.34
C ASN A 156 15.36 -2.68 4.62
N PHE A 157 15.04 -2.09 5.77
CA PHE A 157 15.01 -2.83 7.03
C PHE A 157 13.89 -3.87 7.05
N LEU A 158 12.66 -3.50 6.68
CA LEU A 158 11.53 -4.43 6.64
C LEU A 158 11.77 -5.58 5.65
N TYR A 159 12.37 -5.28 4.50
CA TYR A 159 12.79 -6.28 3.53
C TYR A 159 13.85 -7.23 4.11
N LYS A 160 14.88 -6.68 4.76
CA LYS A 160 15.96 -7.44 5.39
C LYS A 160 15.44 -8.44 6.43
N ILE A 161 14.49 -8.05 7.26
CA ILE A 161 13.88 -8.93 8.26
C ILE A 161 12.82 -9.86 7.68
N LYS A 162 12.55 -9.78 6.37
CA LYS A 162 11.49 -10.52 5.66
C LYS A 162 10.10 -10.28 6.28
N PHE A 163 9.80 -9.04 6.66
CA PHE A 163 8.45 -8.67 7.05
C PHE A 163 7.53 -8.74 5.83
N PRO A 164 6.33 -9.36 5.91
CA PRO A 164 5.47 -9.52 4.74
C PRO A 164 4.78 -8.21 4.37
N PHE A 165 5.43 -7.41 3.55
CA PHE A 165 4.89 -6.15 3.02
C PHE A 165 5.20 -6.00 1.54
N THR A 166 4.42 -5.17 0.87
CA THR A 166 4.63 -4.74 -0.50
C THR A 166 4.25 -3.27 -0.67
N ILE A 167 4.70 -2.66 -1.75
CA ILE A 167 4.37 -1.27 -2.09
C ILE A 167 3.60 -1.28 -3.40
N GLY A 168 2.38 -0.73 -3.39
CA GLY A 168 1.60 -0.48 -4.59
C GLY A 168 1.69 0.98 -5.03
N TYR A 169 1.61 1.22 -6.33
CA TYR A 169 1.56 2.55 -6.90
C TYR A 169 0.22 2.80 -7.57
N GLY A 170 -0.26 4.02 -7.40
CA GLY A 170 -1.51 4.46 -7.99
C GLY A 170 -1.79 5.93 -7.75
N MET A 171 -2.85 6.41 -8.36
CA MET A 171 -3.36 7.77 -8.21
C MET A 171 -4.88 7.78 -8.30
N THR A 172 -5.52 8.79 -7.75
CA THR A 172 -7.00 8.91 -7.77
C THR A 172 -7.54 8.85 -9.20
N GLU A 173 -6.82 9.41 -10.16
CA GLU A 173 -7.15 9.43 -11.59
C GLU A 173 -7.19 8.03 -12.23
N CYS A 174 -6.69 7.00 -11.53
CA CYS A 174 -6.69 5.61 -12.00
C CYS A 174 -7.55 4.67 -11.13
N GLY A 175 -8.37 5.21 -10.25
CA GLY A 175 -9.39 4.54 -9.49
C GLY A 175 -9.07 3.48 -8.42
N PRO A 176 -7.89 3.38 -7.73
CA PRO A 176 -6.64 4.14 -7.83
C PRO A 176 -5.44 3.39 -8.42
N LEU A 177 -5.46 2.04 -8.48
CA LEU A 177 -4.25 1.20 -8.59
C LEU A 177 -3.71 1.18 -10.03
N ILE A 178 -2.41 1.30 -10.18
CA ILE A 178 -1.66 1.19 -11.44
C ILE A 178 -0.75 -0.04 -11.42
N SER A 179 -0.01 -0.24 -10.33
CA SER A 179 0.90 -1.38 -10.21
C SER A 179 0.94 -1.96 -8.80
N TYR A 180 1.20 -3.26 -8.74
CA TYR A 180 1.27 -4.02 -7.50
C TYR A 180 1.89 -5.40 -7.78
N ASP A 181 2.63 -5.92 -6.82
CA ASP A 181 3.02 -7.33 -6.72
C ASP A 181 2.75 -7.81 -5.28
N HIS A 182 2.54 -9.12 -5.10
CA HIS A 182 2.48 -9.71 -3.77
C HIS A 182 3.82 -9.57 -3.03
N ASN A 183 3.78 -9.65 -1.70
CA ASN A 183 4.96 -9.44 -0.86
C ASN A 183 6.12 -10.42 -1.10
N ASP A 184 5.85 -11.62 -1.60
CA ASP A 184 6.86 -12.64 -1.97
C ASP A 184 7.54 -12.35 -3.31
N GLU A 185 6.92 -11.52 -4.15
CA GLU A 185 7.47 -11.03 -5.42
C GLU A 185 8.06 -9.60 -5.28
N TYR A 186 7.91 -8.97 -4.12
CA TYR A 186 8.33 -7.59 -3.91
C TYR A 186 9.85 -7.40 -4.05
N VAL A 187 10.24 -6.44 -4.84
CA VAL A 187 11.62 -6.01 -5.05
C VAL A 187 11.83 -4.60 -4.49
N PRO A 188 12.83 -4.35 -3.63
CA PRO A 188 13.13 -3.02 -3.12
C PRO A 188 13.34 -2.00 -4.24
N GLY A 189 12.70 -0.82 -4.11
CA GLY A 189 12.72 0.23 -5.12
C GLY A 189 11.70 0.05 -6.25
N SER A 190 10.94 -1.06 -6.27
CA SER A 190 9.82 -1.29 -7.18
C SER A 190 8.47 -0.97 -6.51
N CYS A 191 7.48 -0.66 -7.34
CA CYS A 191 6.07 -0.57 -6.94
C CYS A 191 5.24 -1.69 -7.58
N GLY A 192 5.88 -2.77 -8.03
CA GLY A 192 5.24 -3.91 -8.66
C GLY A 192 4.98 -3.76 -10.14
N GLN A 193 4.38 -4.78 -10.71
CA GLN A 193 4.00 -4.84 -12.11
C GLN A 193 2.67 -4.12 -12.35
N ILE A 194 2.47 -3.63 -13.57
CA ILE A 194 1.19 -3.02 -13.99
C ILE A 194 0.04 -4.02 -13.90
N LEU A 195 -1.19 -3.52 -13.73
CA LEU A 195 -2.40 -4.32 -13.71
C LEU A 195 -2.62 -4.98 -15.09
N LYS A 196 -2.18 -6.22 -15.25
CA LYS A 196 -2.27 -6.98 -16.50
C LYS A 196 -3.74 -7.15 -16.92
N GLY A 197 -4.01 -6.91 -18.21
CA GLY A 197 -5.37 -7.03 -18.76
C GLY A 197 -6.27 -5.82 -18.54
N ILE A 198 -5.94 -4.92 -17.61
CA ILE A 198 -6.72 -3.73 -17.29
C ILE A 198 -6.02 -2.46 -17.77
N MET A 199 -4.72 -2.39 -17.63
CA MET A 199 -3.93 -1.20 -17.98
C MET A 199 -2.79 -1.50 -18.95
N LYS A 200 -2.47 -0.46 -19.71
CA LYS A 200 -1.21 -0.36 -20.47
C LYS A 200 -0.40 0.80 -19.90
N VAL A 201 0.91 0.64 -19.83
CA VAL A 201 1.84 1.66 -19.32
C VAL A 201 2.91 1.93 -20.37
N ARG A 202 3.25 3.20 -20.52
CA ARG A 202 4.38 3.68 -21.29
C ARG A 202 5.18 4.67 -20.43
N ILE A 203 6.49 4.60 -20.53
CA ILE A 203 7.38 5.64 -19.97
C ILE A 203 7.73 6.56 -21.15
N ASP A 204 7.35 7.82 -21.05
CA ASP A 204 7.71 8.84 -22.04
C ASP A 204 9.16 9.30 -21.78
N SER A 205 10.08 8.60 -22.46
CA SER A 205 11.52 8.80 -22.35
C SER A 205 12.19 8.33 -23.63
N GLU A 206 13.31 8.94 -23.99
CA GLU A 206 14.16 8.46 -25.11
C GLU A 206 14.72 7.07 -24.86
N ASP A 207 14.93 6.70 -23.61
CA ASP A 207 15.39 5.37 -23.18
C ASP A 207 14.65 4.98 -21.90
N PRO A 208 13.46 4.33 -22.03
CA PRO A 208 12.59 3.99 -20.88
C PRO A 208 13.24 3.08 -19.83
N TYR A 209 14.32 2.40 -20.20
CA TYR A 209 15.02 1.47 -19.30
C TYR A 209 16.14 2.15 -18.48
N ASN A 210 16.71 3.24 -19.00
CA ASN A 210 17.88 3.86 -18.37
C ASN A 210 17.70 5.36 -18.05
N LYS A 211 16.66 5.99 -18.61
CA LYS A 211 16.36 7.42 -18.39
C LYS A 211 15.00 7.58 -17.73
N VAL A 212 14.93 8.50 -16.78
CA VAL A 212 13.66 8.91 -16.16
C VAL A 212 12.74 9.54 -17.21
N GLY A 213 11.45 9.20 -17.14
CA GLY A 213 10.41 9.74 -18.00
C GLY A 213 9.07 9.82 -17.28
N GLU A 214 8.10 10.43 -17.93
CA GLU A 214 6.72 10.49 -17.43
C GLU A 214 6.03 9.14 -17.58
N ILE A 215 5.34 8.69 -16.52
CA ILE A 215 4.54 7.47 -16.56
C ILE A 215 3.20 7.81 -17.21
N GLN A 216 2.93 7.25 -18.38
CA GLN A 216 1.68 7.39 -19.10
C GLN A 216 0.91 6.07 -19.05
N VAL A 217 -0.37 6.16 -18.72
CA VAL A 217 -1.22 4.98 -18.51
C VAL A 217 -2.51 5.09 -19.32
N SER A 218 -3.01 3.96 -19.80
CA SER A 218 -4.32 3.84 -20.42
C SER A 218 -5.01 2.57 -19.96
N GLY A 219 -6.34 2.60 -19.83
CA GLY A 219 -7.12 1.44 -19.40
C GLY A 219 -8.47 1.81 -18.82
N GLU A 220 -9.24 0.79 -18.44
CA GLU A 220 -10.60 0.95 -17.96
C GLU A 220 -10.71 1.73 -16.65
N ASN A 221 -9.67 1.73 -15.83
CA ASN A 221 -9.63 2.43 -14.56
C ASN A 221 -9.18 3.89 -14.65
N VAL A 222 -8.83 4.40 -15.84
CA VAL A 222 -8.49 5.81 -16.02
C VAL A 222 -9.76 6.67 -15.94
N MET A 223 -9.68 7.77 -15.21
CA MET A 223 -10.79 8.72 -14.96
C MET A 223 -11.43 9.26 -16.23
N LYS A 224 -12.66 9.77 -16.11
CA LYS A 224 -13.34 10.51 -17.19
C LYS A 224 -12.76 11.93 -17.39
N GLY A 225 -12.11 12.49 -16.38
CA GLY A 225 -11.55 13.85 -16.37
C GLY A 225 -11.77 14.55 -15.03
N TYR A 226 -11.43 15.84 -14.98
CA TYR A 226 -11.64 16.68 -13.80
C TYR A 226 -12.98 17.44 -13.88
N TYR A 227 -13.75 17.40 -12.82
CA TYR A 227 -15.06 18.03 -12.74
C TYR A 227 -14.97 19.55 -12.94
N LYS A 228 -15.69 20.05 -13.94
CA LYS A 228 -15.73 21.47 -14.34
C LYS A 228 -14.34 22.09 -14.57
N ASN A 229 -13.39 21.31 -15.06
CA ASN A 229 -12.03 21.77 -15.37
C ASN A 229 -11.51 21.09 -16.65
N GLU A 230 -12.00 21.56 -17.79
CA GLU A 230 -11.65 21.02 -19.11
C GLU A 230 -10.18 21.27 -19.46
N GLU A 231 -9.63 22.41 -19.07
CA GLU A 231 -8.23 22.75 -19.33
C GLU A 231 -7.28 21.76 -18.65
N ALA A 232 -7.47 21.51 -17.34
CA ALA A 232 -6.68 20.54 -16.63
C ALA A 232 -6.91 19.10 -17.15
N THR A 233 -8.13 18.79 -17.63
CA THR A 233 -8.44 17.49 -18.23
C THR A 233 -7.64 17.28 -19.52
N LYS A 234 -7.68 18.25 -20.44
CA LYS A 234 -6.94 18.20 -21.72
C LYS A 234 -5.42 18.21 -21.55
N ALA A 235 -4.93 18.71 -20.41
CA ALA A 235 -3.48 18.68 -20.12
C ALA A 235 -2.96 17.29 -19.71
N VAL A 236 -3.84 16.34 -19.36
CA VAL A 236 -3.44 15.02 -18.84
C VAL A 236 -4.14 13.83 -19.52
N LEU A 237 -5.19 14.09 -20.31
CA LEU A 237 -5.89 13.06 -21.11
C LEU A 237 -5.85 13.43 -22.58
N ASP A 238 -5.44 12.45 -23.43
CA ASP A 238 -5.47 12.54 -24.90
C ASP A 238 -6.89 12.25 -25.45
#